data_8a9d2904dc2a9068b36a1384f485c369
#
_entry.id   8a9d2904dc2a9068b36a1384f485c369
#
_cell.length_a   1.000
_cell.length_b   1.000
_cell.length_c   1.000
_cell.angle_alpha   90.00
_cell.angle_beta   90.00
_cell.angle_gamma   90.00
#
_symmetry.space_group_name_H-M   'P 1'
#
loop_
_entity.id
_entity.type
_entity.pdbx_description
1 polymer ?
#
loop_
_entity_poly.entity_id
_entity_poly.type
_entity_poly.pdbx_seq_one_letter_code
_entity_poly.pdbx_strand_id
1 'polypeptide(L)'
;MSIYTHYTIEATTRLGEVYVWNPLISEYEYQNNQESSDISSEDEALDEFGYAVAAADEDEFMKVSLLRVTELSNGSSDVSVVEYKNF
;
A
#
# COMPACT_ATOMS: atom_id res chain seq x y z
N MET A 1 -24.36 -11.07 2.51
CA MET A 1 -23.51 -9.88 2.29
C MET A 1 -22.07 -10.30 2.09
N SER A 2 -21.45 -9.83 1.05
CA SER A 2 -20.06 -10.19 0.74
C SER A 2 -19.16 -9.00 1.07
N ILE A 3 -18.15 -9.23 1.91
CA ILE A 3 -17.16 -8.23 2.28
C ILE A 3 -15.80 -8.80 1.94
N TYR A 4 -15.02 -8.03 1.21
CA TYR A 4 -13.67 -8.41 0.83
C TYR A 4 -12.69 -7.42 1.43
N THR A 5 -11.71 -7.91 2.18
CA THR A 5 -10.67 -7.10 2.78
C THR A 5 -9.34 -7.46 2.17
N HIS A 6 -8.60 -6.46 1.74
CA HIS A 6 -7.22 -6.63 1.26
C HIS A 6 -6.37 -5.47 1.76
N TYR A 7 -5.08 -5.58 1.55
CA TYR A 7 -4.12 -4.60 2.02
C TYR A 7 -3.30 -4.09 0.85
N THR A 8 -2.92 -2.83 0.91
CA THR A 8 -2.07 -2.21 -0.09
C THR A 8 -1.07 -1.29 0.60
N ILE A 9 0.10 -1.11 0.00
CA ILE A 9 1.14 -0.26 0.55
C ILE A 9 1.40 0.87 -0.44
N GLU A 10 1.26 2.10 0.02
CA GLU A 10 1.44 3.28 -0.81
C GLU A 10 2.57 4.14 -0.27
N ALA A 11 3.37 4.68 -1.17
CA ALA A 11 4.41 5.63 -0.83
C ALA A 11 4.11 6.96 -1.51
N THR A 12 4.25 8.05 -0.75
CA THR A 12 4.03 9.39 -1.27
C THR A 12 5.37 10.09 -1.40
N THR A 13 5.64 10.63 -2.59
CA THR A 13 6.86 11.38 -2.83
C THR A 13 6.77 12.77 -2.22
N ARG A 14 7.91 13.43 -2.10
CA ARG A 14 7.95 14.82 -1.61
C ARG A 14 7.28 15.81 -2.56
N LEU A 15 7.04 15.39 -3.81
CA LEU A 15 6.30 16.17 -4.79
C LEU A 15 4.79 15.88 -4.78
N GLY A 16 4.36 14.95 -3.93
CA GLY A 16 2.94 14.60 -3.80
C GLY A 16 2.47 13.48 -4.71
N GLU A 17 3.36 12.82 -5.43
CA GLU A 17 3.02 11.68 -6.25
C GLU A 17 2.86 10.43 -5.40
N VAL A 18 1.97 9.51 -5.80
CA VAL A 18 1.69 8.29 -5.07
C VAL A 18 2.16 7.09 -5.89
N TYR A 19 2.97 6.25 -5.25
CA TYR A 19 3.41 4.97 -5.80
C TYR A 19 2.85 3.85 -4.96
N VAL A 20 2.65 2.68 -5.56
CA VAL A 20 2.16 1.49 -4.87
C VAL A 20 3.23 0.42 -4.89
N TRP A 21 3.44 -0.21 -3.74
CA TRP A 21 4.40 -1.31 -3.61
C TRP A 21 3.82 -2.58 -4.23
N ASN A 22 4.55 -3.16 -5.17
CA ASN A 22 4.17 -4.43 -5.78
C ASN A 22 5.00 -5.55 -5.13
N PRO A 23 4.40 -6.38 -4.26
CA PRO A 23 5.14 -7.42 -3.56
C PRO A 23 5.62 -8.55 -4.47
N LEU A 24 5.04 -8.70 -5.66
CA LEU A 24 5.45 -9.74 -6.59
C LEU A 24 6.82 -9.48 -7.19
N ILE A 25 7.18 -8.20 -7.34
CA ILE A 25 8.46 -7.81 -7.92
C ILE A 25 9.32 -7.01 -6.96
N SER A 26 8.82 -6.74 -5.75
CA SER A 26 9.50 -5.97 -4.70
C SER A 26 9.96 -4.60 -5.19
N GLU A 27 9.07 -3.92 -5.90
CA GLU A 27 9.34 -2.59 -6.44
C GLU A 27 8.10 -1.70 -6.33
N TYR A 28 8.34 -0.39 -6.31
CA TYR A 28 7.27 0.60 -6.37
C TYR A 28 6.86 0.84 -7.81
N GLU A 29 5.55 0.92 -8.02
CA GLU A 29 4.99 1.22 -9.32
C GLU A 29 4.11 2.46 -9.24
N TYR A 30 4.17 3.28 -10.27
CA TYR A 30 3.32 4.45 -10.31
C TYR A 30 1.86 4.01 -10.33
N GLN A 31 1.03 4.72 -9.59
CA GLN A 31 -0.36 4.31 -9.35
C GLN A 31 -1.15 4.04 -10.64
N ASN A 32 -0.93 4.82 -11.67
CA ASN A 32 -1.65 4.68 -12.93
C ASN A 32 -1.26 3.43 -13.72
N ASN A 33 -0.10 2.86 -13.43
CA ASN A 33 0.41 1.68 -14.11
C ASN A 33 0.27 0.42 -13.26
N GLN A 34 -0.36 0.56 -12.13
CA GLN A 34 -0.50 -0.52 -11.17
C GLN A 34 -1.36 -1.64 -11.73
N GLU A 35 -0.85 -2.85 -11.67
CA GLU A 35 -1.64 -4.06 -11.81
C GLU A 35 -2.10 -4.49 -10.42
N SER A 36 -2.45 -5.73 -10.23
CA SER A 36 -2.87 -6.19 -8.91
C SER A 36 -1.67 -6.26 -7.97
N SER A 37 -1.75 -5.55 -6.87
CA SER A 37 -0.74 -5.58 -5.81
C SER A 37 -1.39 -5.86 -4.46
N ASP A 38 -2.58 -6.42 -4.47
CA ASP A 38 -3.34 -6.67 -3.26
C ASP A 38 -2.71 -7.78 -2.43
N ILE A 39 -2.68 -7.56 -1.13
CA ILE A 39 -2.19 -8.52 -0.16
C ILE A 39 -3.39 -8.98 0.65
N SER A 40 -3.58 -10.29 0.78
CA SER A 40 -4.80 -10.84 1.37
C SER A 40 -4.73 -11.02 2.89
N SER A 41 -3.55 -10.99 3.48
CA SER A 41 -3.33 -11.26 4.90
C SER A 41 -2.63 -10.09 5.57
N GLU A 42 -3.07 -9.74 6.79
CA GLU A 42 -2.45 -8.66 7.54
C GLU A 42 -1.01 -9.00 7.94
N ASP A 43 -0.73 -10.25 8.32
CA ASP A 43 0.62 -10.67 8.67
C ASP A 43 1.58 -10.52 7.48
N GLU A 44 1.14 -10.95 6.31
CA GLU A 44 1.91 -10.79 5.08
C GLU A 44 2.09 -9.31 4.74
N ALA A 45 1.04 -8.52 4.94
CA ALA A 45 1.09 -7.08 4.67
C ALA A 45 2.07 -6.36 5.58
N LEU A 46 2.15 -6.75 6.86
CA LEU A 46 3.11 -6.17 7.79
C LEU A 46 4.54 -6.52 7.41
N ASP A 47 4.79 -7.75 6.96
CA ASP A 47 6.11 -8.15 6.47
C ASP A 47 6.49 -7.35 5.23
N GLU A 48 5.57 -7.24 4.27
CA GLU A 48 5.81 -6.47 3.06
C GLU A 48 6.00 -4.98 3.35
N PHE A 49 5.30 -4.45 4.34
CA PHE A 49 5.49 -3.07 4.76
C PHE A 49 6.94 -2.82 5.20
N GLY A 50 7.52 -3.75 5.94
CA GLY A 50 8.92 -3.68 6.33
C GLY A 50 9.86 -3.62 5.13
N TYR A 51 9.62 -4.46 4.12
CA TYR A 51 10.41 -4.45 2.90
C TYR A 51 10.22 -3.17 2.11
N ALA A 52 8.99 -2.68 2.03
CA ALA A 52 8.66 -1.46 1.31
C ALA A 52 9.34 -0.23 1.95
N VAL A 53 9.33 -0.17 3.28
CA VAL A 53 10.01 0.91 4.01
C VAL A 53 11.52 0.86 3.77
N ALA A 54 12.09 -0.34 3.82
CA ALA A 54 13.54 -0.51 3.59
C ALA A 54 13.95 -0.13 2.17
N ALA A 55 13.07 -0.34 1.19
CA ALA A 55 13.33 -0.03 -0.21
C ALA A 55 13.05 1.44 -0.56
N ALA A 56 12.36 2.18 0.30
CA ALA A 56 12.01 3.56 0.00
C ALA A 56 13.22 4.48 0.17
N ASP A 57 13.43 5.32 -0.84
CA ASP A 57 14.47 6.35 -0.78
C ASP A 57 13.91 7.55 -0.02
N GLU A 58 14.45 7.83 1.15
CA GLU A 58 13.97 8.92 2.00
C GLU A 58 14.20 10.31 1.41
N ASP A 59 15.08 10.42 0.40
CA ASP A 59 15.25 11.67 -0.33
C ASP A 59 14.11 11.89 -1.33
N GLU A 60 13.49 10.82 -1.79
CA GLU A 60 12.39 10.87 -2.76
C GLU A 60 11.03 10.79 -2.09
N PHE A 61 10.87 9.90 -1.12
CA PHE A 61 9.59 9.66 -0.46
C PHE A 61 9.51 10.36 0.89
N MET A 62 8.34 10.92 1.18
CA MET A 62 8.07 11.54 2.47
C MET A 62 7.32 10.61 3.42
N LYS A 63 6.63 9.59 2.89
CA LYS A 63 5.82 8.69 3.72
C LYS A 63 5.53 7.38 2.99
N VAL A 64 5.52 6.29 3.74
CA VAL A 64 5.02 4.99 3.30
C VAL A 64 3.89 4.58 4.23
N SER A 65 2.77 4.14 3.69
CA SER A 65 1.59 3.75 4.48
C SER A 65 1.11 2.36 4.10
N LEU A 66 0.75 1.57 5.11
CA LEU A 66 0.05 0.30 4.93
C LEU A 66 -1.44 0.55 5.16
N LEU A 67 -2.24 0.25 4.15
CA LEU A 67 -3.67 0.51 4.16
C LEU A 67 -4.46 -0.79 4.16
N ARG A 68 -5.52 -0.82 4.96
CA ARG A 68 -6.53 -1.87 4.89
C ARG A 68 -7.68 -1.33 4.08
N VAL A 69 -8.05 -2.03 3.03
CA VAL A 69 -9.18 -1.67 2.17
C VAL A 69 -10.25 -2.73 2.33
N THR A 70 -11.44 -2.31 2.76
CA THR A 70 -12.59 -3.19 2.90
C THR A 70 -13.62 -2.81 1.86
N GLU A 71 -13.90 -3.73 0.94
CA GLU A 71 -14.89 -3.51 -0.11
C GLU A 71 -16.23 -4.02 0.34
N LEU A 72 -17.22 -3.16 0.30
CA LEU A 72 -18.57 -3.45 0.79
C LEU A 72 -19.45 -3.93 -0.36
N SER A 73 -20.52 -4.65 0.00
CA SER A 73 -21.41 -5.25 -0.98
C SER A 73 -22.14 -4.23 -1.85
N ASN A 74 -22.20 -2.97 -1.43
CA ASN A 74 -22.85 -1.90 -2.19
C ASN A 74 -21.91 -1.20 -3.20
N GLY A 75 -20.68 -1.70 -3.35
CA GLY A 75 -19.70 -1.13 -4.27
C GLY A 75 -18.82 -0.04 -3.68
N SER A 76 -19.04 0.36 -2.44
CA SER A 76 -18.18 1.33 -1.77
C SER A 76 -17.01 0.63 -1.08
N SER A 77 -16.03 1.41 -0.65
CA SER A 77 -14.85 0.89 0.05
C SER A 77 -14.55 1.76 1.26
N ASP A 78 -14.13 1.10 2.35
CA ASP A 78 -13.56 1.78 3.52
C ASP A 78 -12.06 1.56 3.51
N VAL A 79 -11.32 2.63 3.76
CA VAL A 79 -9.86 2.58 3.81
C VAL A 79 -9.39 3.05 5.17
N SER A 80 -8.54 2.26 5.81
CA SER A 80 -7.94 2.63 7.11
C SER A 80 -6.44 2.45 7.05
N VAL A 81 -5.72 3.35 7.73
CA VAL A 81 -4.27 3.23 7.87
C VAL A 81 -3.98 2.25 9.00
N VAL A 82 -3.25 1.17 8.68
CA VAL A 82 -2.84 0.17 9.67
C VAL A 82 -1.50 0.56 10.28
N GLU A 83 -0.57 1.00 9.43
CA GLU A 83 0.78 1.37 9.85
C GLU A 83 1.30 2.42 8.87
N TYR A 84 2.24 3.25 9.32
CA TYR A 84 2.89 4.21 8.43
C TYR A 84 4.27 4.57 8.93
N LYS A 85 5.10 5.08 8.03
CA LYS A 85 6.43 5.59 8.34
C LYS A 85 6.62 6.91 7.62
N ASN A 86 6.94 7.96 8.39
CA ASN A 86 7.33 9.26 7.85
C ASN A 86 8.86 9.32 7.76
N PHE A 87 9.35 9.94 6.70
CA PHE A 87 10.78 10.15 6.52
C PHE A 87 11.17 11.61 6.72
#